data_8c07f11bfba81a1b41dcf536e4b75d9e
#
_entry.id   8c07f11bfba81a1b41dcf536e4b75d9e
#
_cell.length_a   1.000
_cell.length_b   1.000
_cell.length_c   1.000
_cell.angle_alpha   90.00
_cell.angle_beta   90.00
_cell.angle_gamma   90.00
#
_symmetry.space_group_name_H-M   'P 1'
#
loop_
_entity.id
_entity.type
_entity.pdbx_description
1 polymer ?
#
loop_
_entity_poly.entity_id
_entity_poly.type
_entity_poly.pdbx_seq_one_letter_code
_entity_poly.pdbx_strand_id
1 'polypeptide(L)'
;MYSLFIDTHDRQINLALYKDGELLDSREKESTMHHSDYIMPLLKELLDSNNINVHDLSEILCVNGPGSFTGVRLGVTIAKTLAYTLNIPIKTITSLEMFAVSNNSEKDKLVVINDLKGCFGALFDTNNNIKEDYFYKSNSEFEEYVTNNNLKDNLIENTIDYSKLYKLFKTKETTIAHKVNPIYIKVIEALKNDKKS
;
A
#
# COMPACT_ATOMS: atom_id res chain seq x y z
N MET A 1 -21.09 9.23 -2.69
CA MET A 1 -20.34 8.34 -1.77
C MET A 1 -18.89 8.81 -1.73
N TYR A 2 -18.36 9.08 -0.52
CA TYR A 2 -16.96 9.48 -0.35
C TYR A 2 -16.12 8.32 0.15
N SER A 3 -14.96 8.08 -0.48
CA SER A 3 -14.00 7.04 -0.08
C SER A 3 -12.67 7.69 0.25
N LEU A 4 -12.07 7.33 1.38
CA LEU A 4 -10.76 7.81 1.80
C LEU A 4 -9.70 6.73 1.59
N PHE A 5 -8.66 7.03 0.82
CA PHE A 5 -7.46 6.21 0.66
C PHE A 5 -6.37 6.63 1.64
N ILE A 6 -5.72 5.65 2.25
CA ILE A 6 -4.64 5.84 3.21
C ILE A 6 -3.49 4.89 2.88
N ASP A 7 -2.31 5.46 2.71
CA ASP A 7 -1.07 4.72 2.56
C ASP A 7 0.08 5.41 3.30
N THR A 8 0.84 4.61 4.05
CA THR A 8 2.02 5.03 4.82
C THR A 8 3.10 3.94 4.80
N HIS A 9 3.10 3.10 3.77
CA HIS A 9 3.98 1.92 3.74
C HIS A 9 5.46 2.27 3.56
N ASP A 10 5.78 3.47 3.08
CA ASP A 10 7.14 3.96 2.81
C ASP A 10 7.37 5.32 3.51
N ARG A 11 8.35 6.07 3.07
CA ARG A 11 8.69 7.42 3.59
C ARG A 11 7.62 8.47 3.28
N GLN A 12 6.77 8.19 2.33
CA GLN A 12 5.70 9.09 1.90
C GLN A 12 4.37 8.72 2.57
N ILE A 13 3.65 9.73 3.02
CA ILE A 13 2.25 9.61 3.42
C ILE A 13 1.43 9.98 2.19
N ASN A 14 0.57 9.07 1.74
CA ASN A 14 -0.31 9.27 0.61
C ASN A 14 -1.75 9.17 1.06
N LEU A 15 -2.51 10.24 0.85
CA LEU A 15 -3.95 10.31 1.11
C LEU A 15 -4.67 10.71 -0.18
N ALA A 16 -5.80 10.07 -0.46
CA ALA A 16 -6.66 10.49 -1.57
C ALA A 16 -8.13 10.39 -1.17
N LEU A 17 -8.91 11.32 -1.68
CA LEU A 17 -10.35 11.40 -1.48
C LEU A 17 -11.04 11.17 -2.82
N TYR A 18 -11.98 10.25 -2.84
CA TYR A 18 -12.78 9.96 -4.02
C TYR A 18 -14.23 10.34 -3.76
N LYS A 19 -14.89 10.82 -4.81
CA LYS A 19 -16.34 11.06 -4.83
C LYS A 19 -16.95 10.22 -5.95
N ASP A 20 -17.85 9.32 -5.58
CA ASP A 20 -18.56 8.44 -6.52
C ASP A 20 -17.63 7.63 -7.46
N GLY A 21 -16.40 7.35 -6.97
CA GLY A 21 -15.40 6.59 -7.69
C GLY A 21 -14.40 7.38 -8.51
N GLU A 22 -14.57 8.68 -8.57
CA GLU A 22 -13.63 9.59 -9.24
C GLU A 22 -12.73 10.26 -8.20
N LEU A 23 -11.46 10.44 -8.54
CA LEU A 23 -10.51 11.16 -7.68
C LEU A 23 -10.99 12.61 -7.52
N LEU A 24 -11.24 13.01 -6.28
CA LEU A 24 -11.63 14.39 -5.96
C LEU A 24 -10.39 15.23 -5.61
N ASP A 25 -9.53 14.72 -4.73
CA ASP A 25 -8.34 15.42 -4.27
C ASP A 25 -7.33 14.42 -3.65
N SER A 26 -6.06 14.81 -3.56
CA SER A 26 -5.03 14.01 -2.91
C SER A 26 -4.03 14.89 -2.17
N ARG A 27 -3.37 14.30 -1.18
CA ARG A 27 -2.25 14.91 -0.43
C ARG A 27 -1.13 13.91 -0.31
N GLU A 28 0.07 14.42 -0.54
CA GLU A 28 1.30 13.66 -0.39
C GLU A 28 2.25 14.42 0.53
N LYS A 29 2.88 13.72 1.43
CA LYS A 29 3.84 14.31 2.38
C LYS A 29 5.00 13.36 2.59
N GLU A 30 6.20 13.79 2.19
CA GLU A 30 7.41 13.07 2.59
C GLU A 30 7.67 13.29 4.07
N SER A 31 7.93 12.21 4.79
CA SER A 31 8.28 12.20 6.20
C SER A 31 9.33 11.13 6.45
N THR A 32 10.55 11.54 6.72
CA THR A 32 11.65 10.63 7.04
C THR A 32 11.59 10.09 8.46
N MET A 33 10.91 10.80 9.36
CA MET A 33 10.67 10.41 10.75
C MET A 33 9.30 10.94 11.19
N HIS A 34 8.58 10.18 12.05
CA HIS A 34 7.34 10.63 12.69
C HIS A 34 6.15 10.83 11.75
N HIS A 35 5.82 9.85 10.89
CA HIS A 35 4.56 9.85 10.11
C HIS A 35 3.33 10.15 11.00
N SER A 36 3.36 9.72 12.27
CA SER A 36 2.30 9.97 13.24
C SER A 36 1.98 11.44 13.45
N ASP A 37 2.98 12.32 13.31
CA ASP A 37 2.83 13.75 13.58
C ASP A 37 2.12 14.47 12.41
N TYR A 38 2.21 13.89 11.21
CA TYR A 38 1.75 14.53 9.98
C TYR A 38 0.45 13.96 9.43
N ILE A 39 0.18 12.67 9.62
CA ILE A 39 -0.94 12.01 8.93
C ILE A 39 -2.32 12.58 9.32
N MET A 40 -2.56 12.84 10.61
CA MET A 40 -3.84 13.38 11.06
C MET A 40 -4.04 14.85 10.66
N PRO A 41 -3.04 15.76 10.79
CA PRO A 41 -3.11 17.08 10.20
C PRO A 41 -3.36 17.08 8.69
N LEU A 42 -2.66 16.22 7.93
CA LEU A 42 -2.80 16.11 6.49
C LEU A 42 -4.19 15.61 6.08
N LEU A 43 -4.73 14.63 6.82
CA LEU A 43 -6.10 14.13 6.64
C LEU A 43 -7.13 15.24 6.91
N LYS A 44 -6.94 15.99 8.00
CA LYS A 44 -7.82 17.12 8.31
C LYS A 44 -7.78 18.17 7.19
N GLU A 45 -6.60 18.53 6.72
CA GLU A 45 -6.41 19.47 5.60
C GLU A 45 -7.14 18.98 4.34
N LEU A 46 -6.99 17.70 3.98
CA LEU A 46 -7.65 17.11 2.81
C LEU A 46 -9.17 17.22 2.90
N LEU A 47 -9.76 16.91 4.05
CA LEU A 47 -11.21 16.96 4.27
C LEU A 47 -11.72 18.42 4.30
N ASP A 48 -11.06 19.30 5.05
CA ASP A 48 -11.45 20.71 5.19
C ASP A 48 -11.38 21.45 3.85
N SER A 49 -10.34 21.23 3.06
CA SER A 49 -10.17 21.85 1.72
C SER A 49 -11.29 21.48 0.76
N ASN A 50 -11.93 20.35 0.97
CA ASN A 50 -13.04 19.87 0.14
C ASN A 50 -14.42 20.09 0.78
N ASN A 51 -14.50 20.76 1.94
CA ASN A 51 -15.71 20.96 2.73
C ASN A 51 -16.45 19.65 3.07
N ILE A 52 -15.69 18.59 3.39
CA ILE A 52 -16.22 17.26 3.72
C ILE A 52 -15.98 16.98 5.19
N ASN A 53 -17.05 16.53 5.88
CA ASN A 53 -16.95 16.06 7.25
C ASN A 53 -16.47 14.59 7.25
N VAL A 54 -15.71 14.18 8.25
CA VAL A 54 -15.28 12.79 8.40
C VAL A 54 -16.45 11.80 8.44
N HIS A 55 -17.60 12.23 8.93
CA HIS A 55 -18.84 11.42 8.95
C HIS A 55 -19.52 11.25 7.59
N ASP A 56 -19.10 12.01 6.57
CA ASP A 56 -19.58 11.84 5.19
C ASP A 56 -18.86 10.69 4.45
N LEU A 57 -17.78 10.17 5.05
CA LEU A 57 -17.06 9.03 4.50
C LEU A 57 -17.92 7.77 4.52
N SER A 58 -17.86 7.00 3.45
CA SER A 58 -18.67 5.80 3.23
C SER A 58 -17.85 4.52 3.20
N GLU A 59 -16.54 4.60 2.94
CA GLU A 59 -15.59 3.48 2.98
C GLU A 59 -14.16 3.98 3.18
N ILE A 60 -13.31 3.11 3.72
CA ILE A 60 -11.87 3.32 3.84
C ILE A 60 -11.14 2.37 2.90
N LEU A 61 -10.16 2.89 2.17
CA LEU A 61 -9.27 2.16 1.28
C LEU A 61 -7.86 2.25 1.86
N CYS A 62 -7.20 1.12 2.11
CA CYS A 62 -5.93 1.11 2.84
C CYS A 62 -4.89 0.21 2.17
N VAL A 63 -3.65 0.70 2.10
CA VAL A 63 -2.49 -0.15 1.80
C VAL A 63 -2.04 -0.85 3.08
N ASN A 64 -2.00 -2.19 3.04
CA ASN A 64 -1.64 -2.97 4.22
C ASN A 64 -0.23 -3.60 4.16
N GLY A 65 0.65 -3.08 3.30
CA GLY A 65 2.04 -3.52 3.13
C GLY A 65 2.22 -4.41 1.88
N PRO A 66 3.42 -4.94 1.66
CA PRO A 66 4.62 -4.81 2.49
C PRO A 66 5.24 -3.41 2.48
N GLY A 67 6.16 -3.15 3.40
CA GLY A 67 6.88 -1.89 3.51
C GLY A 67 7.48 -1.68 4.89
N SER A 68 7.69 -0.43 5.25
CA SER A 68 8.16 -0.01 6.58
C SER A 68 7.25 -0.58 7.67
N PHE A 69 7.83 -1.30 8.61
CA PHE A 69 7.11 -1.94 9.71
C PHE A 69 6.26 -0.96 10.53
N THR A 70 6.83 0.20 10.85
CA THR A 70 6.14 1.26 11.59
C THR A 70 5.09 1.96 10.72
N GLY A 71 5.46 2.28 9.48
CA GLY A 71 4.58 2.98 8.54
C GLY A 71 3.32 2.17 8.25
N VAL A 72 3.46 0.92 7.81
CA VAL A 72 2.30 0.05 7.50
C VAL A 72 1.36 -0.09 8.70
N ARG A 73 1.92 -0.29 9.90
CA ARG A 73 1.10 -0.39 11.13
C ARG A 73 0.33 0.89 11.42
N LEU A 74 0.97 2.04 11.24
CA LEU A 74 0.32 3.32 11.46
C LEU A 74 -0.88 3.51 10.54
N GLY A 75 -0.68 3.35 9.21
CA GLY A 75 -1.76 3.48 8.23
C GLY A 75 -2.91 2.53 8.47
N VAL A 76 -2.59 1.24 8.69
CA VAL A 76 -3.60 0.22 9.00
C VAL A 76 -4.34 0.56 10.31
N THR A 77 -3.65 1.04 11.35
CA THR A 77 -4.30 1.40 12.62
C THR A 77 -5.26 2.56 12.43
N ILE A 78 -4.86 3.62 11.73
CA ILE A 78 -5.73 4.77 11.46
C ILE A 78 -6.93 4.35 10.61
N ALA A 79 -6.70 3.60 9.53
CA ALA A 79 -7.75 3.10 8.66
C ALA A 79 -8.79 2.26 9.43
N LYS A 80 -8.31 1.33 10.29
CA LYS A 80 -9.17 0.52 11.16
C LYS A 80 -9.96 1.35 12.15
N THR A 81 -9.30 2.33 12.78
CA THR A 81 -9.95 3.20 13.77
C THR A 81 -11.07 3.99 13.11
N LEU A 82 -10.81 4.61 11.95
CA LEU A 82 -11.82 5.35 11.21
C LEU A 82 -12.99 4.44 10.77
N ALA A 83 -12.68 3.30 10.15
CA ALA A 83 -13.70 2.36 9.70
C ALA A 83 -14.58 1.84 10.85
N TYR A 84 -13.96 1.53 11.99
CA TYR A 84 -14.67 1.07 13.19
C TYR A 84 -15.54 2.17 13.81
N THR A 85 -14.98 3.37 14.03
CA THR A 85 -15.67 4.49 14.67
C THR A 85 -16.85 5.00 13.84
N LEU A 86 -16.66 5.04 12.50
CA LEU A 86 -17.70 5.49 11.57
C LEU A 86 -18.67 4.37 11.17
N ASN A 87 -18.41 3.14 11.59
CA ASN A 87 -19.16 1.94 11.21
C ASN A 87 -19.30 1.78 9.69
N ILE A 88 -18.20 1.99 8.96
CA ILE A 88 -18.10 1.86 7.51
C ILE A 88 -17.15 0.74 7.10
N PRO A 89 -17.32 0.19 5.89
CA PRO A 89 -16.45 -0.87 5.38
C PRO A 89 -15.02 -0.39 5.12
N ILE A 90 -14.09 -1.35 5.13
CA ILE A 90 -12.71 -1.15 4.75
C ILE A 90 -12.30 -2.17 3.69
N LYS A 91 -11.50 -1.73 2.72
CA LYS A 91 -10.86 -2.56 1.71
C LYS A 91 -9.35 -2.37 1.77
N THR A 92 -8.61 -3.41 1.45
CA THR A 92 -7.15 -3.36 1.44
C THR A 92 -6.56 -3.84 0.14
N ILE A 93 -5.43 -3.28 -0.22
CA ILE A 93 -4.52 -3.76 -1.27
C ILE A 93 -3.11 -3.81 -0.71
N THR A 94 -2.23 -4.55 -1.38
CA THR A 94 -0.80 -4.49 -1.08
C THR A 94 -0.16 -3.29 -1.78
N SER A 95 0.96 -2.81 -1.23
CA SER A 95 1.78 -1.79 -1.87
C SER A 95 2.34 -2.26 -3.22
N LEU A 96 2.60 -3.56 -3.36
CA LEU A 96 3.03 -4.16 -4.63
C LEU A 96 1.92 -4.11 -5.70
N GLU A 97 0.68 -4.44 -5.34
CA GLU A 97 -0.48 -4.28 -6.23
C GLU A 97 -0.72 -2.82 -6.61
N MET A 98 -0.57 -1.91 -5.65
CA MET A 98 -0.71 -0.47 -5.87
C MET A 98 0.21 0.02 -6.99
N PHE A 99 1.50 -0.32 -6.92
CA PHE A 99 2.46 0.07 -7.94
C PHE A 99 2.25 -0.68 -9.26
N ALA A 100 1.88 -1.97 -9.21
CA ALA A 100 1.60 -2.74 -10.41
C ALA A 100 0.48 -2.13 -11.26
N VAL A 101 -0.64 -1.72 -10.65
CA VAL A 101 -1.78 -1.14 -11.39
C VAL A 101 -1.52 0.29 -11.81
N SER A 102 -0.68 1.02 -11.08
CA SER A 102 -0.33 2.42 -11.40
C SER A 102 0.50 2.52 -12.67
N ASN A 103 1.22 1.47 -13.03
CA ASN A 103 2.08 1.43 -14.19
C ASN A 103 1.45 0.72 -15.38
N ASN A 104 1.49 1.36 -16.55
CA ASN A 104 1.20 0.70 -17.82
C ASN A 104 2.48 0.05 -18.33
N SER A 105 2.42 -1.21 -18.74
CA SER A 105 3.53 -1.90 -19.37
C SER A 105 3.00 -2.93 -20.36
N GLU A 106 3.65 -3.04 -21.50
CA GLU A 106 3.40 -4.11 -22.47
C GLU A 106 4.13 -5.40 -22.12
N LYS A 107 4.98 -5.37 -21.09
CA LYS A 107 5.71 -6.50 -20.53
C LYS A 107 5.21 -6.81 -19.12
N ASP A 108 5.58 -7.97 -18.62
CA ASP A 108 5.45 -8.29 -17.21
C ASP A 108 6.14 -7.23 -16.35
N LYS A 109 5.61 -6.99 -15.15
CA LYS A 109 6.06 -5.93 -14.24
C LYS A 109 6.69 -6.53 -13.00
N LEU A 110 7.97 -6.29 -12.81
CA LEU A 110 8.64 -6.58 -11.56
C LEU A 110 8.55 -5.35 -10.64
N VAL A 111 7.67 -5.45 -9.65
CA VAL A 111 7.51 -4.42 -8.62
C VAL A 111 8.44 -4.70 -7.47
N VAL A 112 9.16 -3.68 -7.02
CA VAL A 112 10.16 -3.80 -5.95
C VAL A 112 10.02 -2.66 -4.96
N ILE A 113 10.00 -2.99 -3.67
CA ILE A 113 10.01 -2.02 -2.57
C ILE A 113 11.27 -2.26 -1.75
N ASN A 114 12.18 -1.29 -1.75
CA ASN A 114 13.44 -1.40 -1.06
C ASN A 114 13.27 -1.39 0.48
N ASP A 115 14.07 -2.22 1.14
CA ASP A 115 14.26 -2.27 2.59
C ASP A 115 15.76 -2.12 2.91
N LEU A 116 16.11 -1.93 4.17
CA LEU A 116 17.50 -1.70 4.60
C LEU A 116 18.48 -2.81 4.19
N LYS A 117 18.03 -4.06 4.15
CA LYS A 117 18.87 -5.25 3.88
C LYS A 117 18.47 -6.02 2.63
N GLY A 118 17.54 -5.52 1.85
CA GLY A 118 17.00 -6.21 0.69
C GLY A 118 15.76 -5.51 0.14
N CYS A 119 14.88 -6.28 -0.46
CA CYS A 119 13.65 -5.75 -1.02
C CYS A 119 12.48 -6.75 -0.91
N PHE A 120 11.30 -6.19 -0.84
CA PHE A 120 10.06 -6.91 -1.13
C PHE A 120 9.79 -6.81 -2.63
N GLY A 121 9.24 -7.87 -3.22
CA GLY A 121 8.90 -7.83 -4.64
C GLY A 121 7.83 -8.83 -5.02
N ALA A 122 7.32 -8.63 -6.23
CA ALA A 122 6.43 -9.57 -6.92
C ALA A 122 6.50 -9.34 -8.44
N LEU A 123 6.26 -10.39 -9.20
CA LEU A 123 6.13 -10.33 -10.64
C LEU A 123 4.65 -10.37 -11.02
N PHE A 124 4.21 -9.38 -11.78
CA PHE A 124 2.85 -9.27 -12.31
C PHE A 124 2.86 -9.38 -13.83
N ASP A 125 1.80 -9.95 -14.41
CA ASP A 125 1.58 -9.90 -15.84
C ASP A 125 1.10 -8.51 -16.30
N THR A 126 0.92 -8.34 -17.61
CA THR A 126 0.41 -7.09 -18.23
C THR A 126 -0.99 -6.71 -17.75
N ASN A 127 -1.77 -7.66 -17.25
CA ASN A 127 -3.13 -7.46 -16.72
C ASN A 127 -3.16 -7.28 -15.20
N ASN A 128 -2.00 -7.15 -14.56
CA ASN A 128 -1.83 -7.05 -13.10
C ASN A 128 -2.19 -8.30 -12.30
N ASN A 129 -2.19 -9.48 -12.91
CA ASN A 129 -2.29 -10.72 -12.17
C ASN A 129 -0.90 -11.13 -11.67
N ILE A 130 -0.85 -11.70 -10.46
CA ILE A 130 0.39 -12.21 -9.88
C ILE A 130 0.88 -13.41 -10.69
N LYS A 131 2.10 -13.33 -11.21
CA LYS A 131 2.81 -14.45 -11.87
C LYS A 131 3.72 -15.20 -10.91
N GLU A 132 4.40 -14.48 -10.03
CA GLU A 132 5.17 -15.03 -8.93
C GLU A 132 4.73 -14.36 -7.63
N ASP A 133 4.54 -15.14 -6.59
CA ASP A 133 4.07 -14.69 -5.29
C ASP A 133 5.04 -13.71 -4.62
N TYR A 134 4.58 -13.01 -3.65
CA TYR A 134 5.34 -12.01 -2.90
C TYR A 134 6.58 -12.64 -2.26
N PHE A 135 7.72 -11.99 -2.43
CA PHE A 135 8.97 -12.42 -1.85
C PHE A 135 9.67 -11.31 -1.06
N TYR A 136 10.58 -11.73 -0.19
CA TYR A 136 11.64 -10.89 0.35
C TYR A 136 12.98 -11.51 -0.02
N LYS A 137 13.87 -10.73 -0.63
CA LYS A 137 15.22 -11.14 -1.02
C LYS A 137 16.23 -10.14 -0.46
N SER A 138 17.39 -10.61 -0.02
CA SER A 138 18.55 -9.73 0.22
C SER A 138 19.02 -9.07 -1.07
N ASN A 139 19.83 -8.02 -0.98
CA ASN A 139 20.31 -7.33 -2.18
C ASN A 139 21.02 -8.27 -3.15
N SER A 140 21.90 -9.18 -2.64
CA SER A 140 22.60 -10.15 -3.47
C SER A 140 21.69 -11.20 -4.11
N GLU A 141 20.73 -11.73 -3.35
CA GLU A 141 19.73 -12.68 -3.86
C GLU A 141 18.82 -12.03 -4.92
N PHE A 142 18.53 -10.74 -4.76
CA PHE A 142 17.72 -10.01 -5.73
C PHE A 142 18.47 -9.76 -7.05
N GLU A 143 19.74 -9.35 -6.98
CA GLU A 143 20.59 -9.18 -8.16
C GLU A 143 20.73 -10.50 -8.95
N GLU A 144 20.95 -11.60 -8.24
CA GLU A 144 21.01 -12.93 -8.84
C GLU A 144 19.67 -13.33 -9.47
N TYR A 145 18.55 -13.10 -8.76
CA TYR A 145 17.21 -13.37 -9.26
C TYR A 145 16.90 -12.61 -10.55
N VAL A 146 17.19 -11.30 -10.58
CA VAL A 146 16.96 -10.46 -11.77
C VAL A 146 17.81 -10.92 -12.95
N THR A 147 19.07 -11.29 -12.69
CA THR A 147 20.01 -11.74 -13.73
C THR A 147 19.61 -13.10 -14.30
N ASN A 148 19.36 -14.08 -13.44
CA ASN A 148 19.04 -15.45 -13.85
C ASN A 148 17.70 -15.55 -14.60
N ASN A 149 16.76 -14.63 -14.34
CA ASN A 149 15.45 -14.61 -14.99
C ASN A 149 15.34 -13.55 -16.09
N ASN A 150 16.41 -12.82 -16.42
CA ASN A 150 16.43 -11.74 -17.42
C ASN A 150 15.35 -10.65 -17.16
N LEU A 151 15.13 -10.27 -15.89
CA LEU A 151 14.04 -9.38 -15.47
C LEU A 151 14.44 -7.90 -15.37
N LYS A 152 15.62 -7.50 -15.80
CA LYS A 152 16.11 -6.12 -15.68
C LYS A 152 15.18 -5.11 -16.35
N ASP A 153 14.66 -5.44 -17.53
CA ASP A 153 13.76 -4.58 -18.30
C ASP A 153 12.30 -4.66 -17.84
N ASN A 154 12.01 -5.46 -16.83
CA ASN A 154 10.69 -5.64 -16.22
C ASN A 154 10.51 -4.79 -14.95
N LEU A 155 11.59 -4.22 -14.41
CA LEU A 155 11.54 -3.32 -13.27
C LEU A 155 10.71 -2.08 -13.61
N ILE A 156 9.77 -1.75 -12.76
CA ILE A 156 8.94 -0.55 -12.89
C ILE A 156 9.26 0.48 -11.81
N GLU A 157 8.93 1.73 -12.08
CA GLU A 157 9.02 2.81 -11.10
C GLU A 157 7.84 2.74 -10.11
N ASN A 158 8.11 3.11 -8.86
CA ASN A 158 7.11 3.16 -7.80
C ASN A 158 6.35 4.49 -7.85
N THR A 159 5.45 4.62 -8.82
CA THR A 159 4.55 5.77 -8.99
C THR A 159 3.13 5.39 -8.61
N ILE A 160 2.33 6.36 -8.17
CA ILE A 160 0.93 6.15 -7.78
C ILE A 160 0.01 6.82 -8.80
N ASP A 161 -0.89 6.05 -9.38
CA ASP A 161 -2.00 6.55 -10.19
C ASP A 161 -3.31 6.36 -9.41
N TYR A 162 -3.73 7.39 -8.70
CA TYR A 162 -4.91 7.34 -7.82
C TYR A 162 -6.19 6.97 -8.59
N SER A 163 -6.31 7.35 -9.86
CA SER A 163 -7.49 7.01 -10.68
C SER A 163 -7.60 5.52 -10.97
N LYS A 164 -6.46 4.84 -11.15
CA LYS A 164 -6.41 3.38 -11.33
C LYS A 164 -6.61 2.63 -10.02
N LEU A 165 -6.13 3.20 -8.90
CA LEU A 165 -6.29 2.55 -7.59
C LEU A 165 -7.75 2.32 -7.22
N TYR A 166 -8.63 3.28 -7.45
CA TYR A 166 -10.04 3.08 -7.13
C TYR A 166 -10.66 1.92 -7.91
N LYS A 167 -10.27 1.75 -9.18
CA LYS A 167 -10.72 0.61 -10.00
C LYS A 167 -10.26 -0.72 -9.41
N LEU A 168 -9.02 -0.80 -8.93
CA LEU A 168 -8.52 -1.99 -8.23
C LEU A 168 -9.31 -2.24 -6.93
N PHE A 169 -9.54 -1.22 -6.11
CA PHE A 169 -10.32 -1.38 -4.88
C PHE A 169 -11.76 -1.85 -5.13
N LYS A 170 -12.37 -1.52 -6.28
CA LYS A 170 -13.68 -2.06 -6.66
C LYS A 170 -13.69 -3.58 -6.80
N THR A 171 -12.56 -4.19 -7.17
CA THR A 171 -12.43 -5.65 -7.31
C THR A 171 -12.18 -6.36 -5.98
N LYS A 172 -11.85 -5.60 -4.92
CA LYS A 172 -11.52 -6.17 -3.61
C LYS A 172 -12.76 -6.36 -2.75
N GLU A 173 -12.75 -7.45 -2.00
CA GLU A 173 -13.78 -7.73 -1.02
C GLU A 173 -13.77 -6.71 0.11
N THR A 174 -14.96 -6.35 0.54
CA THR A 174 -15.17 -5.52 1.72
C THR A 174 -14.97 -6.33 2.97
N THR A 175 -14.30 -5.78 3.97
CA THR A 175 -14.11 -6.45 5.25
C THR A 175 -14.43 -5.51 6.42
N ILE A 176 -14.50 -6.06 7.62
CA ILE A 176 -14.68 -5.31 8.86
C ILE A 176 -13.31 -4.94 9.45
N ALA A 177 -13.27 -3.81 10.15
CA ALA A 177 -12.04 -3.23 10.65
C ALA A 177 -11.12 -4.23 11.41
N HIS A 178 -11.67 -5.11 12.26
CA HIS A 178 -10.82 -6.01 13.07
C HIS A 178 -10.17 -7.15 12.27
N LYS A 179 -10.63 -7.46 11.09
CA LYS A 179 -10.03 -8.49 10.22
C LYS A 179 -8.85 -7.96 9.41
N VAL A 180 -8.69 -6.65 9.31
CA VAL A 180 -7.57 -6.04 8.59
C VAL A 180 -6.30 -6.15 9.41
N ASN A 181 -5.24 -6.67 8.80
CA ASN A 181 -3.92 -6.80 9.41
C ASN A 181 -2.83 -6.37 8.40
N PRO A 182 -1.69 -5.87 8.89
CA PRO A 182 -0.50 -5.71 8.08
C PRO A 182 -0.04 -7.03 7.47
N ILE A 183 0.46 -6.98 6.23
CA ILE A 183 1.08 -8.13 5.58
C ILE A 183 2.58 -8.13 5.90
N TYR A 184 3.05 -9.24 6.45
CA TYR A 184 4.45 -9.46 6.76
C TYR A 184 5.02 -10.59 5.90
N ILE A 185 5.78 -10.22 4.87
CA ILE A 185 6.47 -11.17 3.97
C ILE A 185 7.80 -11.59 4.57
N LYS A 186 8.50 -10.63 5.21
CA LYS A 186 9.78 -10.87 5.88
C LYS A 186 9.55 -11.61 7.19
N VAL A 187 10.09 -12.83 7.31
CA VAL A 187 10.13 -13.53 8.60
C VAL A 187 11.08 -12.78 9.53
N ILE A 188 10.55 -12.29 10.65
CA ILE A 188 11.36 -11.60 11.66
C ILE A 188 12.43 -12.58 12.15
N GLU A 189 13.71 -12.17 12.11
CA GLU A 189 14.86 -13.03 12.49
C GLU A 189 14.71 -13.62 13.91
N ALA A 190 14.04 -12.90 14.82
CA ALA A 190 13.72 -13.39 16.15
C ALA A 190 12.88 -14.69 16.17
N LEU A 191 12.01 -14.89 15.17
CA LEU A 191 11.17 -16.09 15.06
C LEU A 191 11.90 -17.27 14.38
N LYS A 192 13.07 -17.05 13.77
CA LYS A 192 13.89 -18.14 13.20
C LYS A 192 14.64 -18.90 14.27
N ASN A 193 14.93 -18.30 15.42
CA ASN A 193 15.67 -18.91 16.52
C ASN A 193 14.83 -19.86 17.37
N ASP A 194 13.50 -19.64 17.46
CA ASP A 194 12.60 -20.51 18.24
C ASP A 194 12.31 -21.87 17.57
N LYS A 195 12.68 -22.06 16.29
CA LYS A 195 12.51 -23.34 15.59
C LYS A 195 13.77 -24.25 15.63
N LYS A 196 14.81 -23.85 16.35
CA LYS A 196 16.07 -24.61 16.51
C LYS A 196 16.32 -25.09 17.95
N SER A 197 15.29 -25.03 18.82
CA SER A 197 15.33 -25.60 20.17
C SER A 197 14.49 -26.86 20.25
#